data_497472e5fa56db249bb1131e64501daa
#
_entry.id   497472e5fa56db249bb1131e64501daa
#
_cell.length_a   1.000
_cell.length_b   1.000
_cell.length_c   1.000
_cell.angle_alpha   90.00
_cell.angle_beta   90.00
_cell.angle_gamma   90.00
#
_symmetry.space_group_name_H-M   'P 1'
#
loop_
_entity.id
_entity.type
_entity.pdbx_description
1 polymer ?
#
loop_
_entity_poly.entity_id
_entity_poly.type
_entity_poly.pdbx_seq_one_letter_code
_entity_poly.pdbx_strand_id
1 'polypeptide(L)'
;MSGGEGYGGARPLAPGRPPGDDDHSVVEAVESAGGVGPGVRRVTEAEAEQVTELFTLAFFDDPTWSWAFPDPEKRMDQYRAWWGLYVHSAVPYGWVWTTDDGGAASIWIPPGQSELSDEDEAKVEPLLREMLGSHAASVLTILDRFDSSHPRQNPHYYLSLLGTHPDHRGQGKGMGLLAANLARIDELGMPAYLESSNRANDHRYERLGFVQVGEFAAPGGEPTVACMWRDPR
;
A
#
# COMPACT_ATOMS: atom_id res chain seq x y z
N MET A 1 39.51 -41.95 6.38
CA MET A 1 39.62 -40.63 7.02
C MET A 1 38.63 -39.77 6.27
N SER A 2 37.42 -39.79 6.58
CA SER A 2 36.59 -39.11 7.55
C SER A 2 36.82 -37.59 7.62
N GLY A 3 35.88 -36.84 7.13
CA GLY A 3 35.79 -35.40 7.22
C GLY A 3 34.40 -35.00 6.77
N GLY A 4 33.38 -35.15 7.65
CA GLY A 4 32.03 -34.63 7.43
C GLY A 4 31.98 -33.19 7.90
N GLU A 5 31.53 -32.29 7.05
CA GLU A 5 31.16 -30.91 7.43
C GLU A 5 29.66 -30.86 7.69
N GLY A 6 29.31 -30.52 8.92
CA GLY A 6 27.93 -30.41 9.41
C GLY A 6 27.25 -29.15 8.91
N TYR A 7 26.07 -29.28 8.38
CA TYR A 7 25.12 -28.19 8.14
C TYR A 7 24.64 -27.64 9.51
N GLY A 8 24.98 -26.41 9.77
CA GLY A 8 24.49 -25.66 10.92
C GLY A 8 23.00 -25.31 10.72
N GLY A 9 22.15 -25.93 11.52
CA GLY A 9 20.74 -25.63 11.58
C GLY A 9 20.47 -24.20 12.09
N ALA A 10 19.64 -23.46 11.40
CA ALA A 10 19.12 -22.18 11.86
C ALA A 10 18.32 -22.39 13.16
N ARG A 11 18.64 -21.62 14.19
CA ARG A 11 17.89 -21.54 15.43
C ARG A 11 16.54 -20.88 15.17
N PRO A 12 15.42 -21.39 15.68
CA PRO A 12 14.16 -20.66 15.65
C PRO A 12 14.27 -19.41 16.52
N LEU A 13 13.81 -18.27 16.00
CA LEU A 13 13.66 -17.04 16.75
C LEU A 13 12.62 -17.26 17.86
N ALA A 14 12.94 -16.80 19.06
CA ALA A 14 12.03 -16.84 20.18
C ALA A 14 10.79 -15.99 19.92
N PRO A 15 9.58 -16.39 20.39
CA PRO A 15 8.37 -15.60 20.22
C PRO A 15 8.56 -14.24 20.88
N GLY A 16 8.26 -13.18 20.14
CA GLY A 16 8.26 -11.81 20.62
C GLY A 16 7.29 -11.66 21.79
N ARG A 17 7.68 -10.84 22.76
CA ARG A 17 6.87 -10.48 23.92
C ARG A 17 5.56 -9.84 23.41
N PRO A 18 4.37 -10.18 23.95
CA PRO A 18 3.13 -9.53 23.55
C PRO A 18 3.22 -8.02 23.80
N PRO A 19 2.62 -7.16 22.95
CA PRO A 19 2.59 -5.73 23.17
C PRO A 19 1.93 -5.44 24.52
N GLY A 20 2.57 -4.60 25.32
CA GLY A 20 2.03 -4.13 26.59
C GLY A 20 0.90 -3.13 26.34
N ASP A 21 0.08 -2.88 27.37
CA ASP A 21 -1.10 -2.01 27.39
C ASP A 21 -0.85 -0.52 27.03
N ASP A 22 0.27 -0.18 26.40
CA ASP A 22 0.61 1.20 26.01
C ASP A 22 0.04 1.61 24.63
N ASP A 23 -0.63 0.69 23.92
CA ASP A 23 -1.12 0.90 22.54
C ASP A 23 -2.33 1.85 22.46
N HIS A 24 -3.05 2.05 23.58
CA HIS A 24 -4.17 3.03 23.64
C HIS A 24 -3.70 4.49 23.56
N SER A 25 -2.46 4.81 23.92
CA SER A 25 -1.96 6.19 23.90
C SER A 25 -1.68 6.71 22.49
N VAL A 26 -1.35 5.83 21.57
CA VAL A 26 -1.10 6.19 20.15
C VAL A 26 -2.42 6.44 19.43
N VAL A 27 -3.46 5.65 19.73
CA VAL A 27 -4.79 5.82 19.15
C VAL A 27 -5.45 7.11 19.65
N GLU A 28 -5.33 7.44 20.95
CA GLU A 28 -5.86 8.70 21.52
C GLU A 28 -5.11 9.94 21.02
N ALA A 29 -3.79 9.86 20.77
CA ALA A 29 -3.02 10.95 20.18
C ALA A 29 -3.44 11.26 18.74
N VAL A 30 -3.88 10.24 17.99
CA VAL A 30 -4.40 10.39 16.62
C VAL A 30 -5.78 11.06 16.59
N GLU A 31 -6.61 10.88 17.62
CA GLU A 31 -7.93 11.53 17.71
C GLU A 31 -7.83 13.03 18.05
N SER A 32 -6.80 13.47 18.76
CA SER A 32 -6.64 14.87 19.17
C SER A 32 -6.00 15.78 18.13
N ALA A 33 -5.37 15.23 17.07
CA ALA A 33 -4.84 16.01 15.94
C ALA A 33 -5.97 16.41 14.97
N GLY A 34 -6.94 17.14 15.48
CA GLY A 34 -8.08 17.66 14.74
C GLY A 34 -7.74 18.87 13.91
N GLY A 35 -7.57 18.71 12.65
CA GLY A 35 -7.43 19.77 11.65
C GLY A 35 -7.15 19.15 10.29
N VAL A 36 -8.18 18.52 9.71
CA VAL A 36 -8.13 18.12 8.29
C VAL A 36 -8.06 19.40 7.48
N GLY A 37 -7.06 19.53 6.58
CA GLY A 37 -7.03 20.62 5.62
C GLY A 37 -8.36 20.64 4.83
N PRO A 38 -8.84 21.79 4.40
CA PRO A 38 -10.11 21.88 3.68
C PRO A 38 -10.08 20.94 2.48
N GLY A 39 -11.12 20.10 2.35
CA GLY A 39 -11.28 19.20 1.22
C GLY A 39 -10.72 17.78 1.38
N VAL A 40 -10.26 17.38 2.58
CA VAL A 40 -9.73 16.01 2.84
C VAL A 40 -10.30 15.48 4.16
N ARG A 41 -10.78 14.23 4.17
CA ARG A 41 -11.36 13.59 5.34
C ARG A 41 -11.01 12.10 5.43
N ARG A 42 -11.15 11.51 6.60
CA ARG A 42 -11.04 10.06 6.79
C ARG A 42 -12.22 9.34 6.16
N VAL A 43 -11.95 8.14 5.66
CA VAL A 43 -12.96 7.20 5.17
C VAL A 43 -13.58 6.47 6.36
N THR A 44 -14.89 6.32 6.35
CA THR A 44 -15.63 5.49 7.31
C THR A 44 -15.82 4.07 6.77
N GLU A 45 -16.10 3.11 7.65
CA GLU A 45 -16.38 1.73 7.25
C GLU A 45 -17.54 1.64 6.23
N ALA A 46 -18.56 2.46 6.37
CA ALA A 46 -19.69 2.51 5.44
C ALA A 46 -19.32 2.97 4.01
N GLU A 47 -18.17 3.58 3.83
CA GLU A 47 -17.67 4.07 2.54
C GLU A 47 -16.64 3.13 1.89
N ALA A 48 -16.30 2.01 2.54
CA ALA A 48 -15.29 1.07 2.06
C ALA A 48 -15.55 0.61 0.62
N GLU A 49 -16.79 0.25 0.29
CA GLU A 49 -17.17 -0.16 -1.06
C GLU A 49 -17.00 0.95 -2.11
N GLN A 50 -17.32 2.21 -1.74
CA GLN A 50 -17.14 3.35 -2.62
C GLN A 50 -15.65 3.61 -2.91
N VAL A 51 -14.80 3.47 -1.90
CA VAL A 51 -13.35 3.62 -2.03
C VAL A 51 -12.75 2.47 -2.84
N THR A 52 -13.24 1.24 -2.65
CA THR A 52 -12.87 0.08 -3.48
C THR A 52 -13.18 0.32 -4.96
N GLU A 53 -14.36 0.84 -5.28
CA GLU A 53 -14.72 1.18 -6.66
C GLU A 53 -13.84 2.29 -7.23
N LEU A 54 -13.49 3.31 -6.43
CA LEU A 54 -12.55 4.35 -6.83
C LEU A 54 -11.19 3.75 -7.22
N PHE A 55 -10.61 2.86 -6.40
CA PHE A 55 -9.34 2.22 -6.72
C PHE A 55 -9.46 1.30 -7.93
N THR A 56 -10.56 0.57 -8.07
CA THR A 56 -10.85 -0.25 -9.25
C THR A 56 -10.75 0.56 -10.54
N LEU A 57 -11.38 1.72 -10.58
CA LEU A 57 -11.34 2.63 -11.72
C LEU A 57 -9.97 3.32 -11.88
N ALA A 58 -9.36 3.73 -10.77
CA ALA A 58 -8.09 4.47 -10.80
C ALA A 58 -6.92 3.63 -11.32
N PHE A 59 -6.87 2.34 -10.98
CA PHE A 59 -5.80 1.43 -11.37
C PHE A 59 -6.07 0.63 -12.64
N PHE A 60 -7.22 0.84 -13.32
CA PHE A 60 -7.61 0.04 -14.47
C PHE A 60 -6.54 -0.06 -15.57
N ASP A 61 -5.86 1.06 -15.86
CA ASP A 61 -4.79 1.16 -16.86
C ASP A 61 -3.38 1.29 -16.23
N ASP A 62 -3.23 1.02 -14.92
CA ASP A 62 -1.92 1.03 -14.28
C ASP A 62 -1.03 -0.05 -14.89
N PRO A 63 0.23 0.25 -15.29
CA PRO A 63 1.08 -0.72 -15.99
C PRO A 63 1.33 -2.00 -15.21
N THR A 64 1.58 -1.90 -13.90
CA THR A 64 1.88 -3.05 -13.04
C THR A 64 0.63 -3.90 -12.83
N TRP A 65 -0.48 -3.26 -12.51
CA TRP A 65 -1.71 -3.97 -12.19
C TRP A 65 -2.43 -4.49 -13.42
N SER A 66 -2.36 -3.79 -14.58
CA SER A 66 -2.87 -4.34 -15.83
C SER A 66 -2.04 -5.51 -16.36
N TRP A 67 -0.74 -5.57 -16.04
CA TRP A 67 0.08 -6.76 -16.25
C TRP A 67 -0.33 -7.91 -15.33
N ALA A 68 -0.59 -7.62 -14.05
CA ALA A 68 -1.03 -8.64 -13.09
C ALA A 68 -2.40 -9.23 -13.44
N PHE A 69 -3.33 -8.41 -13.95
CA PHE A 69 -4.68 -8.80 -14.34
C PHE A 69 -4.91 -8.49 -15.84
N PRO A 70 -4.39 -9.34 -16.74
CA PRO A 70 -4.23 -8.99 -18.15
C PRO A 70 -5.54 -8.98 -18.96
N ASP A 71 -6.61 -9.65 -18.48
CA ASP A 71 -7.88 -9.72 -19.18
C ASP A 71 -8.75 -8.48 -18.91
N PRO A 72 -8.88 -7.52 -19.86
CA PRO A 72 -9.61 -6.28 -19.63
C PRO A 72 -11.12 -6.48 -19.43
N GLU A 73 -11.69 -7.59 -19.93
CA GLU A 73 -13.12 -7.88 -19.77
C GLU A 73 -13.46 -8.34 -18.34
N LYS A 74 -12.50 -8.96 -17.64
CA LYS A 74 -12.65 -9.44 -16.26
C LYS A 74 -12.07 -8.49 -15.23
N ARG A 75 -11.19 -7.58 -15.65
CA ARG A 75 -10.36 -6.76 -14.77
C ARG A 75 -11.15 -5.95 -13.74
N MET A 76 -12.30 -5.40 -14.12
CA MET A 76 -13.15 -4.64 -13.18
C MET A 76 -13.61 -5.48 -12.01
N ASP A 77 -14.11 -6.70 -12.24
CA ASP A 77 -14.60 -7.58 -11.19
C ASP A 77 -13.42 -8.13 -10.36
N GLN A 78 -12.32 -8.47 -11.03
CA GLN A 78 -11.08 -8.90 -10.36
C GLN A 78 -10.53 -7.79 -9.45
N TYR A 79 -10.53 -6.54 -9.89
CA TYR A 79 -10.05 -5.39 -9.10
C TYR A 79 -10.95 -5.09 -7.91
N ARG A 80 -12.28 -5.20 -8.04
CA ARG A 80 -13.17 -5.05 -6.89
C ARG A 80 -12.86 -6.07 -5.80
N ALA A 81 -12.68 -7.33 -6.18
CA ALA A 81 -12.31 -8.37 -5.24
C ALA A 81 -10.90 -8.13 -4.64
N TRP A 82 -9.93 -7.71 -5.46
CA TRP A 82 -8.55 -7.46 -5.07
C TRP A 82 -8.41 -6.26 -4.16
N TRP A 83 -8.85 -5.08 -4.60
CA TRP A 83 -8.73 -3.84 -3.80
C TRP A 83 -9.61 -3.85 -2.57
N GLY A 84 -10.71 -4.60 -2.58
CA GLY A 84 -11.56 -4.80 -1.42
C GLY A 84 -10.79 -5.35 -0.22
N LEU A 85 -9.87 -6.31 -0.42
CA LEU A 85 -9.02 -6.84 0.66
C LEU A 85 -8.21 -5.72 1.34
N TYR A 86 -7.55 -4.87 0.55
CA TYR A 86 -6.70 -3.77 1.06
C TYR A 86 -7.53 -2.69 1.75
N VAL A 87 -8.66 -2.29 1.16
CA VAL A 87 -9.53 -1.26 1.75
C VAL A 87 -10.10 -1.74 3.08
N HIS A 88 -10.68 -2.94 3.14
CA HIS A 88 -11.29 -3.47 4.36
C HIS A 88 -10.25 -3.69 5.47
N SER A 89 -9.04 -4.17 5.13
CA SER A 89 -7.96 -4.33 6.09
C SER A 89 -7.43 -3.00 6.64
N ALA A 90 -7.42 -1.93 5.83
CA ALA A 90 -6.82 -0.66 6.20
C ALA A 90 -7.77 0.30 6.94
N VAL A 91 -9.09 0.24 6.69
CA VAL A 91 -10.08 1.15 7.31
C VAL A 91 -9.99 1.17 8.84
N PRO A 92 -9.83 0.03 9.55
CA PRO A 92 -9.70 0.03 11.01
C PRO A 92 -8.51 0.84 11.56
N TYR A 93 -7.45 1.03 10.76
CA TYR A 93 -6.30 1.83 11.19
C TYR A 93 -6.58 3.35 11.21
N GLY A 94 -7.71 3.81 10.66
CA GLY A 94 -8.06 5.23 10.60
C GLY A 94 -7.14 6.07 9.70
N TRP A 95 -6.39 5.44 8.79
CA TRP A 95 -5.46 6.09 7.86
C TRP A 95 -5.84 5.89 6.39
N VAL A 96 -7.12 5.62 6.12
CA VAL A 96 -7.72 5.71 4.78
C VAL A 96 -8.35 7.09 4.63
N TRP A 97 -7.95 7.82 3.59
CA TRP A 97 -8.34 9.21 3.37
C TRP A 97 -8.98 9.39 1.99
N THR A 98 -9.90 10.32 1.89
CA THR A 98 -10.54 10.72 0.63
C THR A 98 -10.71 12.24 0.56
N THR A 99 -10.86 12.77 -0.65
CA THR A 99 -11.33 14.16 -0.83
C THR A 99 -12.84 14.25 -0.51
N ASP A 100 -13.32 15.44 -0.10
CA ASP A 100 -14.72 15.64 0.30
C ASP A 100 -15.72 15.22 -0.78
N ASP A 101 -15.34 15.36 -2.04
CA ASP A 101 -16.13 14.97 -3.20
C ASP A 101 -15.91 13.51 -3.68
N GLY A 102 -15.10 12.73 -2.94
CA GLY A 102 -14.80 11.36 -3.28
C GLY A 102 -13.96 11.19 -4.56
N GLY A 103 -13.34 12.26 -5.07
CA GLY A 103 -12.60 12.23 -6.34
C GLY A 103 -11.20 11.60 -6.28
N ALA A 104 -10.63 11.45 -5.09
CA ALA A 104 -9.36 10.76 -4.84
C ALA A 104 -9.38 10.07 -3.48
N ALA A 105 -8.63 8.97 -3.35
CA ALA A 105 -8.45 8.25 -2.10
C ALA A 105 -7.02 7.78 -1.93
N SER A 106 -6.59 7.61 -0.66
CA SER A 106 -5.30 7.04 -0.30
C SER A 106 -5.43 6.09 0.88
N ILE A 107 -4.63 5.02 0.85
CA ILE A 107 -4.44 4.11 1.98
C ILE A 107 -3.02 4.28 2.49
N TRP A 108 -2.92 4.57 3.78
CA TRP A 108 -1.67 4.59 4.50
C TRP A 108 -1.65 3.51 5.58
N ILE A 109 -0.56 2.78 5.66
CA ILE A 109 -0.32 1.80 6.70
C ILE A 109 0.58 2.43 7.75
N PRO A 110 0.11 2.56 9.00
CA PRO A 110 0.94 3.10 10.09
C PRO A 110 2.12 2.18 10.42
N PRO A 111 3.18 2.71 11.04
CA PRO A 111 4.33 1.91 11.46
C PRO A 111 3.93 0.71 12.31
N GLY A 112 4.45 -0.46 11.96
CA GLY A 112 4.20 -1.71 12.68
C GLY A 112 2.88 -2.41 12.37
N GLN A 113 2.04 -1.84 11.50
CA GLN A 113 0.83 -2.49 11.01
C GLN A 113 1.11 -3.25 9.71
N SER A 114 0.26 -4.23 9.41
CA SER A 114 0.27 -5.01 8.17
C SER A 114 -0.66 -4.39 7.13
N GLU A 115 -0.34 -4.53 5.85
CA GLU A 115 -1.17 -4.04 4.75
C GLU A 115 -2.50 -4.79 4.65
N LEU A 116 -2.47 -6.09 4.92
CA LEU A 116 -3.64 -6.96 5.01
C LEU A 116 -3.78 -7.52 6.43
N SER A 117 -5.01 -7.81 6.85
CA SER A 117 -5.27 -8.60 8.03
C SER A 117 -4.84 -10.06 7.80
N ASP A 118 -4.56 -10.82 8.86
CA ASP A 118 -4.22 -12.25 8.75
C ASP A 118 -5.29 -13.05 7.99
N GLU A 119 -6.57 -12.66 8.15
CA GLU A 119 -7.70 -13.28 7.45
C GLU A 119 -7.67 -12.98 5.95
N ASP A 120 -7.37 -11.73 5.56
CA ASP A 120 -7.33 -11.32 4.15
C ASP A 120 -6.03 -11.79 3.47
N GLU A 121 -4.92 -11.82 4.17
CA GLU A 121 -3.66 -12.41 3.67
C GLU A 121 -3.85 -13.87 3.29
N ALA A 122 -4.56 -14.65 4.10
CA ALA A 122 -4.87 -16.05 3.81
C ALA A 122 -5.76 -16.23 2.56
N LYS A 123 -6.47 -15.19 2.11
CA LYS A 123 -7.30 -15.21 0.89
C LYS A 123 -6.51 -14.89 -0.38
N VAL A 124 -5.34 -14.25 -0.29
CA VAL A 124 -4.57 -13.75 -1.44
C VAL A 124 -4.25 -14.85 -2.46
N GLU A 125 -3.55 -15.89 -2.07
CA GLU A 125 -3.14 -16.94 -2.99
C GLU A 125 -4.33 -17.71 -3.59
N PRO A 126 -5.36 -18.15 -2.82
CA PRO A 126 -6.55 -18.79 -3.37
C PRO A 126 -7.28 -17.89 -4.37
N LEU A 127 -7.48 -16.61 -4.05
CA LEU A 127 -8.16 -15.66 -4.90
C LEU A 127 -7.42 -15.43 -6.23
N LEU A 128 -6.11 -15.24 -6.18
CA LEU A 128 -5.28 -15.08 -7.38
C LEU A 128 -5.30 -16.33 -8.25
N ARG A 129 -5.26 -17.54 -7.66
CA ARG A 129 -5.34 -18.79 -8.41
C ARG A 129 -6.69 -18.96 -9.10
N GLU A 130 -7.77 -18.59 -8.43
CA GLU A 130 -9.13 -18.60 -9.01
C GLU A 130 -9.25 -17.61 -10.17
N MET A 131 -8.81 -16.38 -9.98
CA MET A 131 -8.96 -15.30 -10.97
C MET A 131 -8.02 -15.44 -12.17
N LEU A 132 -6.81 -15.94 -11.99
CA LEU A 132 -5.71 -15.82 -12.96
C LEU A 132 -5.16 -17.17 -13.45
N GLY A 133 -5.58 -18.29 -12.85
CA GLY A 133 -5.10 -19.62 -13.22
C GLY A 133 -3.58 -19.73 -13.16
N SER A 134 -2.94 -20.10 -14.28
CA SER A 134 -1.48 -20.27 -14.33
C SER A 134 -0.70 -18.97 -14.18
N HIS A 135 -1.31 -17.80 -14.46
CA HIS A 135 -0.64 -16.51 -14.32
C HIS A 135 -0.48 -16.09 -12.85
N ALA A 136 -1.27 -16.65 -11.94
CA ALA A 136 -1.18 -16.37 -10.50
C ALA A 136 0.24 -16.55 -9.93
N ALA A 137 1.00 -17.53 -10.39
CA ALA A 137 2.38 -17.74 -9.94
C ALA A 137 3.30 -16.54 -10.24
N SER A 138 3.11 -15.89 -11.38
CA SER A 138 3.85 -14.67 -11.74
C SER A 138 3.44 -13.48 -10.88
N VAL A 139 2.14 -13.37 -10.56
CA VAL A 139 1.63 -12.31 -9.68
C VAL A 139 2.10 -12.52 -8.24
N LEU A 140 2.10 -13.73 -7.72
CA LEU A 140 2.67 -14.04 -6.40
C LEU A 140 4.17 -13.68 -6.36
N THR A 141 4.91 -13.92 -7.43
CA THR A 141 6.33 -13.54 -7.50
C THR A 141 6.54 -12.02 -7.44
N ILE A 142 5.68 -11.20 -8.06
CA ILE A 142 5.83 -9.74 -7.94
C ILE A 142 5.42 -9.28 -6.54
N LEU A 143 4.40 -9.87 -5.90
CA LEU A 143 4.03 -9.59 -4.51
C LEU A 143 5.20 -9.89 -3.55
N ASP A 144 5.90 -11.02 -3.72
CA ASP A 144 7.11 -11.33 -2.96
C ASP A 144 8.21 -10.26 -3.16
N ARG A 145 8.27 -9.63 -4.34
CA ARG A 145 9.22 -8.53 -4.60
C ARG A 145 8.80 -7.23 -3.90
N PHE A 146 7.51 -6.92 -3.83
CA PHE A 146 7.00 -5.83 -3.00
C PHE A 146 7.40 -6.04 -1.54
N ASP A 147 7.10 -7.21 -0.98
CA ASP A 147 7.42 -7.55 0.41
C ASP A 147 8.92 -7.50 0.69
N SER A 148 9.75 -8.11 -0.15
CA SER A 148 11.22 -8.16 0.04
C SER A 148 11.91 -6.81 -0.18
N SER A 149 11.31 -5.88 -0.93
CA SER A 149 11.84 -4.53 -1.15
C SER A 149 11.40 -3.54 -0.08
N HIS A 150 10.39 -3.89 0.72
CA HIS A 150 9.84 -3.04 1.76
C HIS A 150 10.85 -2.83 2.92
N PRO A 151 11.16 -1.58 3.32
CA PRO A 151 12.11 -1.30 4.40
C PRO A 151 11.61 -1.82 5.75
N ARG A 152 12.42 -2.65 6.45
CA ARG A 152 12.03 -3.26 7.74
C ARG A 152 12.71 -2.61 8.95
N GLN A 153 13.75 -1.79 8.75
CA GLN A 153 14.60 -1.32 9.83
C GLN A 153 14.12 -0.01 10.47
N ASN A 154 13.47 0.85 9.71
CA ASN A 154 13.04 2.17 10.16
C ASN A 154 11.51 2.24 10.18
N PRO A 155 10.87 2.54 11.32
CA PRO A 155 9.44 2.80 11.38
C PRO A 155 9.06 3.94 10.41
N HIS A 156 8.02 3.75 9.61
CA HIS A 156 7.57 4.72 8.62
C HIS A 156 6.08 4.52 8.31
N TYR A 157 5.45 5.53 7.74
CA TYR A 157 4.15 5.39 7.11
C TYR A 157 4.31 4.87 5.69
N TYR A 158 3.57 3.85 5.33
CA TYR A 158 3.59 3.26 4.00
C TYR A 158 2.35 3.67 3.20
N LEU A 159 2.55 4.36 2.07
CA LEU A 159 1.49 4.65 1.11
C LEU A 159 1.24 3.40 0.26
N SER A 160 0.29 2.57 0.67
CA SER A 160 -0.12 1.36 -0.03
C SER A 160 -0.84 1.70 -1.35
N LEU A 161 -1.87 2.54 -1.29
CA LEU A 161 -2.64 2.94 -2.47
C LEU A 161 -2.85 4.45 -2.53
N LEU A 162 -2.74 5.02 -3.74
CA LEU A 162 -3.16 6.38 -4.06
C LEU A 162 -3.88 6.37 -5.42
N GLY A 163 -5.17 6.66 -5.42
CA GLY A 163 -5.99 6.67 -6.61
C GLY A 163 -6.72 7.98 -6.83
N THR A 164 -6.93 8.34 -8.10
CA THR A 164 -7.78 9.45 -8.51
C THR A 164 -8.79 8.91 -9.53
N HIS A 165 -10.07 9.11 -9.23
CA HIS A 165 -11.16 8.72 -10.15
C HIS A 165 -10.90 9.29 -11.55
N PRO A 166 -11.11 8.53 -12.65
CA PRO A 166 -10.83 9.00 -14.01
C PRO A 166 -11.42 10.36 -14.33
N ASP A 167 -12.66 10.64 -13.95
CA ASP A 167 -13.34 11.91 -14.20
C ASP A 167 -12.75 13.11 -13.43
N HIS A 168 -11.91 12.84 -12.44
CA HIS A 168 -11.23 13.84 -11.62
C HIS A 168 -9.74 13.98 -11.90
N ARG A 169 -9.21 13.24 -12.88
CA ARG A 169 -7.81 13.35 -13.32
C ARG A 169 -7.49 14.74 -13.87
N GLY A 170 -6.23 15.15 -13.74
CA GLY A 170 -5.76 16.47 -14.20
C GLY A 170 -6.13 17.65 -13.29
N GLN A 171 -6.96 17.44 -12.25
CA GLN A 171 -7.41 18.49 -11.32
C GLN A 171 -6.52 18.60 -10.06
N GLY A 172 -5.44 17.83 -9.97
CA GLY A 172 -4.51 17.86 -8.83
C GLY A 172 -5.00 17.18 -7.53
N LYS A 173 -6.20 16.56 -7.52
CA LYS A 173 -6.84 16.02 -6.30
C LYS A 173 -5.99 14.95 -5.61
N GLY A 174 -5.47 13.97 -6.34
CA GLY A 174 -4.62 12.92 -5.76
C GLY A 174 -3.35 13.49 -5.13
N MET A 175 -2.70 14.44 -5.79
CA MET A 175 -1.49 15.06 -5.25
C MET A 175 -1.79 16.03 -4.11
N GLY A 176 -2.94 16.70 -4.12
CA GLY A 176 -3.42 17.51 -3.00
C GLY A 176 -3.72 16.67 -1.76
N LEU A 177 -4.39 15.52 -1.95
CA LEU A 177 -4.64 14.56 -0.89
C LEU A 177 -3.32 14.03 -0.30
N LEU A 178 -2.39 13.62 -1.16
CA LEU A 178 -1.07 13.15 -0.74
C LEU A 178 -0.32 14.22 0.08
N ALA A 179 -0.30 15.46 -0.40
CA ALA A 179 0.35 16.56 0.31
C ALA A 179 -0.27 16.81 1.71
N ALA A 180 -1.60 16.75 1.83
CA ALA A 180 -2.30 16.89 3.11
C ALA A 180 -1.98 15.73 4.08
N ASN A 181 -1.87 14.48 3.58
CA ASN A 181 -1.47 13.35 4.40
C ASN A 181 -0.01 13.47 4.85
N LEU A 182 0.89 13.86 3.94
CA LEU A 182 2.32 14.06 4.27
C LEU A 182 2.54 15.14 5.32
N ALA A 183 1.77 16.25 5.27
CA ALA A 183 1.86 17.28 6.30
C ALA A 183 1.55 16.71 7.71
N ARG A 184 0.58 15.79 7.83
CA ARG A 184 0.28 15.11 9.10
C ARG A 184 1.37 14.14 9.53
N ILE A 185 1.95 13.42 8.58
CA ILE A 185 3.06 12.49 8.83
C ILE A 185 4.30 13.29 9.28
N ASP A 186 4.52 14.48 8.71
CA ASP A 186 5.58 15.42 9.13
C ASP A 186 5.35 15.94 10.58
N GLU A 187 4.10 16.30 10.95
CA GLU A 187 3.75 16.67 12.33
C GLU A 187 4.06 15.56 13.34
N LEU A 188 4.00 14.29 12.92
CA LEU A 188 4.38 13.14 13.73
C LEU A 188 5.90 12.87 13.72
N GLY A 189 6.68 13.62 12.95
CA GLY A 189 8.12 13.42 12.79
C GLY A 189 8.48 12.11 12.11
N MET A 190 7.58 11.53 11.31
CA MET A 190 7.75 10.20 10.73
C MET A 190 8.12 10.27 9.25
N PRO A 191 8.98 9.36 8.78
CA PRO A 191 9.23 9.19 7.36
C PRO A 191 8.05 8.50 6.66
N ALA A 192 8.04 8.61 5.33
CA ALA A 192 7.07 7.98 4.44
C ALA A 192 7.76 7.13 3.36
N TYR A 193 7.14 6.04 2.98
CA TYR A 193 7.60 5.12 1.93
C TYR A 193 6.46 4.81 0.95
N LEU A 194 6.80 4.53 -0.28
CA LEU A 194 5.88 4.04 -1.31
C LEU A 194 6.59 3.20 -2.38
N GLU A 195 5.85 2.36 -3.07
CA GLU A 195 6.23 1.76 -4.35
C GLU A 195 5.41 2.35 -5.48
N SER A 196 6.10 2.98 -6.44
CA SER A 196 5.47 3.56 -7.63
C SER A 196 5.27 2.49 -8.70
N SER A 197 4.07 1.97 -8.81
CA SER A 197 3.65 0.97 -9.81
C SER A 197 3.61 1.52 -11.24
N ASN A 198 3.54 2.84 -11.38
CA ASN A 198 3.55 3.55 -12.64
C ASN A 198 4.65 4.61 -12.66
N ARG A 199 5.77 4.29 -13.29
CA ARG A 199 6.96 5.16 -13.39
C ARG A 199 6.67 6.57 -13.95
N ALA A 200 5.60 6.72 -14.73
CA ALA A 200 5.18 8.04 -15.21
C ALA A 200 4.75 9.00 -14.07
N ASN A 201 4.50 8.47 -12.87
CA ASN A 201 4.15 9.26 -11.69
C ASN A 201 5.35 9.63 -10.80
N ASP A 202 6.53 9.04 -10.98
CA ASP A 202 7.69 9.22 -10.10
C ASP A 202 8.02 10.70 -9.89
N HIS A 203 8.06 11.49 -10.96
CA HIS A 203 8.32 12.94 -10.89
C HIS A 203 7.33 13.72 -10.02
N ARG A 204 6.11 13.19 -9.80
CA ARG A 204 5.09 13.79 -8.93
C ARG A 204 5.42 13.54 -7.47
N TYR A 205 5.87 12.33 -7.14
CA TYR A 205 6.34 11.97 -5.80
C TYR A 205 7.63 12.73 -5.45
N GLU A 206 8.57 12.86 -6.38
CA GLU A 206 9.81 13.64 -6.22
C GLU A 206 9.53 15.11 -5.84
N ARG A 207 8.51 15.75 -6.44
CA ARG A 207 8.10 17.13 -6.07
C ARG A 207 7.62 17.25 -4.63
N LEU A 208 7.12 16.17 -4.04
CA LEU A 208 6.72 16.11 -2.63
C LEU A 208 7.85 15.63 -1.70
N GLY A 209 9.04 15.41 -2.27
CA GLY A 209 10.26 15.12 -1.54
C GLY A 209 10.61 13.65 -1.40
N PHE A 210 9.92 12.77 -2.10
CA PHE A 210 10.36 11.40 -2.20
C PHE A 210 11.61 11.30 -3.07
N VAL A 211 12.50 10.37 -2.70
CA VAL A 211 13.68 10.00 -3.50
C VAL A 211 13.63 8.51 -3.78
N GLN A 212 14.03 8.09 -4.96
CA GLN A 212 14.13 6.69 -5.30
C GLN A 212 15.27 6.04 -4.49
N VAL A 213 14.97 4.95 -3.80
CA VAL A 213 15.92 4.19 -2.98
C VAL A 213 16.14 2.77 -3.49
N GLY A 214 15.33 2.31 -4.43
CA GLY A 214 15.41 1.00 -5.05
C GLY A 214 14.46 0.86 -6.22
N GLU A 215 14.50 -0.29 -6.86
CA GLU A 215 13.54 -0.69 -7.89
C GLU A 215 13.51 -2.21 -8.04
N PHE A 216 12.41 -2.71 -8.52
CA PHE A 216 12.27 -4.10 -8.96
C PHE A 216 11.37 -4.17 -10.20
N ALA A 217 11.39 -5.30 -10.88
CA ALA A 217 10.58 -5.52 -12.07
C ALA A 217 9.61 -6.69 -11.86
N ALA A 218 8.57 -6.76 -12.67
CA ALA A 218 7.75 -7.96 -12.78
C ALA A 218 8.55 -9.12 -13.41
N PRO A 219 8.13 -10.37 -13.24
CA PRO A 219 8.66 -11.49 -14.01
C PRO A 219 8.63 -11.20 -15.52
N GLY A 220 9.79 -11.33 -16.17
CA GLY A 220 9.96 -10.93 -17.57
C GLY A 220 10.68 -9.60 -17.77
N GLY A 221 10.91 -8.82 -16.71
CA GLY A 221 11.67 -7.58 -16.74
C GLY A 221 10.83 -6.30 -16.81
N GLU A 222 9.57 -6.41 -17.14
CA GLU A 222 8.61 -5.30 -17.21
C GLU A 222 7.22 -5.74 -16.69
N PRO A 223 6.43 -4.84 -16.11
CA PRO A 223 6.75 -3.47 -15.74
C PRO A 223 7.75 -3.36 -14.58
N THR A 224 8.36 -2.17 -14.40
CA THR A 224 9.24 -1.85 -13.27
C THR A 224 8.52 -1.00 -12.24
N VAL A 225 8.85 -1.20 -10.97
CA VAL A 225 8.31 -0.49 -9.80
C VAL A 225 9.45 0.23 -9.10
N ALA A 226 9.29 1.52 -8.79
CA ALA A 226 10.26 2.28 -8.01
C ALA A 226 9.92 2.26 -6.53
N CYS A 227 10.90 1.93 -5.69
CA CYS A 227 10.83 2.11 -4.24
C CYS A 227 11.26 3.53 -3.89
N MET A 228 10.43 4.27 -3.18
CA MET A 228 10.69 5.69 -2.91
C MET A 228 10.54 6.00 -1.41
N TRP A 229 11.48 6.76 -0.89
CA TRP A 229 11.56 7.16 0.52
C TRP A 229 11.50 8.67 0.69
N ARG A 230 10.88 9.13 1.76
CA ARG A 230 10.83 10.55 2.14
C ARG A 230 11.06 10.70 3.64
N ASP A 231 12.07 11.47 4.02
CA ASP A 231 12.27 11.88 5.41
C ASP A 231 11.26 12.95 5.82
N PRO A 232 10.91 13.07 7.12
CA PRO A 232 10.01 14.11 7.61
C PRO A 232 10.59 15.51 7.37
N ARG A 233 9.70 16.50 7.25
CA ARG A 233 10.07 17.91 7.00
C ARG A 233 9.53 18.83 8.06
#